data_49e081f598a319bb27982a8ca761f214
#
_entry.id   49e081f598a319bb27982a8ca761f214
#
_cell.length_a   1.000
_cell.length_b   1.000
_cell.length_c   1.000
_cell.angle_alpha   90.00
_cell.angle_beta   90.00
_cell.angle_gamma   90.00
#
_symmetry.space_group_name_H-M   'P 1'
#
loop_
_entity.id
_entity.type
_entity.pdbx_description
1 polymer ?
#
loop_
_entity_poly.entity_id
_entity_poly.type
_entity_poly.pdbx_seq_one_letter_code
_entity_poly.pdbx_strand_id
1 'polypeptide(L)'
;MPLSTIRLAMPMLGLLAALLGCNKTTSSTNEASTYTQSPETGVRTGGVRVIPIKTPSGTFNVWTKRVGNNPRMKVLLLHGGPGGNHVLFESFESYFPAEDIEFYYYDQLGSLNSDHPTDSTLWQTPRFVEEVEQVRQALGLTKDNFYLLGHSWGGILATEYALKYQQNLKGLIISNMMSSCPEYGKYAQEVLAKQMDPKILAEIRAIEARKDFGNPRYMELLTPNFYEQHVCRLKPWPNAFDRAFPQMNSTVYTLMQGPSEFGIAGRLANWDRRADLPNINVPTLTIGGAHDTMDPKHMQWMATQVKNGTSLTCPDGSHCSMWDDQPHYFPGLIKFIKGVDAGQTKNIL
;
A
#
# COMPACT_ATOMS: atom_id res chain seq x y z
N MET A 1 -19.43 -24.58 -74.50
CA MET A 1 -18.39 -25.00 -75.45
C MET A 1 -17.05 -24.97 -74.76
N PRO A 2 -16.20 -25.91 -75.04
CA PRO A 2 -15.31 -26.47 -74.01
C PRO A 2 -13.82 -26.21 -74.24
N LEU A 3 -13.00 -26.61 -73.26
CA LEU A 3 -11.59 -27.10 -73.34
C LEU A 3 -10.52 -25.98 -73.51
N SER A 4 -9.38 -26.02 -72.86
CA SER A 4 -8.46 -27.14 -72.71
C SER A 4 -7.44 -26.95 -71.66
N THR A 5 -7.09 -27.99 -70.99
CA THR A 5 -5.93 -28.25 -70.15
C THR A 5 -4.59 -28.19 -70.91
N ILE A 6 -3.54 -27.64 -70.33
CA ILE A 6 -2.17 -28.07 -70.63
C ILE A 6 -1.39 -28.25 -69.33
N ARG A 7 -1.00 -29.48 -69.05
CA ARG A 7 0.06 -29.87 -68.08
C ARG A 7 1.40 -29.72 -68.76
N LEU A 8 2.39 -29.19 -68.01
CA LEU A 8 3.79 -29.50 -68.31
C LEU A 8 4.53 -29.83 -67.01
N ALA A 9 5.30 -30.92 -67.15
CA ALA A 9 6.00 -31.57 -66.06
C ALA A 9 7.47 -31.07 -65.90
N MET A 10 7.91 -31.23 -64.66
CA MET A 10 9.24 -31.29 -64.04
C MET A 10 10.54 -31.19 -64.93
N PRO A 11 11.71 -30.74 -64.33
CA PRO A 11 12.43 -31.71 -63.53
C PRO A 11 13.06 -31.16 -62.18
N MET A 12 13.23 -32.10 -61.26
CA MET A 12 14.07 -32.05 -60.07
C MET A 12 15.53 -31.78 -60.41
N LEU A 13 16.15 -30.87 -59.66
CA LEU A 13 17.58 -30.93 -59.44
C LEU A 13 17.86 -30.61 -57.95
N GLY A 14 18.42 -31.62 -57.28
CA GLY A 14 18.81 -31.52 -55.88
C GLY A 14 20.04 -30.64 -55.67
N LEU A 15 20.01 -29.90 -54.58
CA LEU A 15 21.20 -29.33 -53.98
C LEU A 15 21.18 -29.57 -52.47
N LEU A 16 22.05 -30.48 -52.02
CA LEU A 16 22.32 -30.76 -50.62
C LEU A 16 23.18 -29.63 -50.11
N ALA A 17 22.65 -28.75 -49.27
CA ALA A 17 23.41 -27.79 -48.48
C ALA A 17 23.29 -28.15 -47.03
N ALA A 18 24.36 -28.64 -46.43
CA ALA A 18 24.51 -28.84 -45.01
C ALA A 18 24.55 -27.47 -44.29
N LEU A 19 23.48 -27.16 -43.57
CA LEU A 19 23.47 -26.05 -42.64
C LEU A 19 23.67 -26.61 -41.21
N LEU A 20 24.91 -26.50 -40.74
CA LEU A 20 25.27 -26.51 -39.33
C LEU A 20 24.68 -25.23 -38.71
N GLY A 21 23.43 -25.23 -38.35
CA GLY A 21 22.76 -24.21 -37.58
C GLY A 21 22.97 -24.50 -36.11
N CYS A 22 23.82 -23.71 -35.43
CA CYS A 22 23.78 -23.62 -33.98
C CYS A 22 22.40 -23.18 -33.52
N ASN A 23 21.56 -24.13 -33.16
CA ASN A 23 20.36 -23.85 -32.34
C ASN A 23 20.80 -23.52 -30.93
N LYS A 24 21.05 -22.24 -30.65
CA LYS A 24 20.86 -21.71 -29.31
C LYS A 24 19.35 -21.67 -29.09
N THR A 25 18.79 -22.75 -28.61
CA THR A 25 17.52 -22.73 -27.89
C THR A 25 17.75 -21.89 -26.62
N THR A 26 17.52 -20.59 -26.73
CA THR A 26 17.15 -19.80 -25.56
C THR A 26 15.85 -20.40 -25.08
N SER A 27 15.93 -21.26 -24.06
CA SER A 27 14.75 -21.60 -23.27
C SER A 27 14.31 -20.28 -22.63
N SER A 28 13.33 -19.62 -23.22
CA SER A 28 12.50 -18.70 -22.47
C SER A 28 11.80 -19.55 -21.43
N THR A 29 12.42 -19.70 -20.26
CA THR A 29 11.69 -20.14 -19.07
C THR A 29 10.55 -19.18 -18.93
N ASN A 30 9.35 -19.66 -19.05
CA ASN A 30 8.12 -18.91 -18.93
C ASN A 30 8.05 -18.38 -17.49
N GLU A 31 8.56 -17.18 -17.25
CA GLU A 31 8.54 -16.53 -15.91
C GLU A 31 7.11 -16.40 -15.37
N ALA A 32 6.10 -16.33 -16.26
CA ALA A 32 4.69 -16.37 -15.90
C ALA A 32 4.25 -17.67 -15.18
N SER A 33 5.01 -18.78 -15.31
CA SER A 33 4.66 -20.04 -14.64
C SER A 33 4.96 -20.04 -13.15
N THR A 34 5.93 -19.22 -12.69
CA THR A 34 6.33 -19.16 -11.27
C THR A 34 5.31 -18.41 -10.43
N TYR A 35 4.67 -17.37 -10.98
CA TYR A 35 3.63 -16.60 -10.30
C TYR A 35 2.40 -17.44 -9.93
N THR A 36 1.97 -18.33 -10.83
CA THR A 36 0.78 -19.15 -10.62
C THR A 36 1.04 -20.45 -9.86
N GLN A 37 2.31 -20.84 -9.69
CA GLN A 37 2.69 -22.06 -8.96
C GLN A 37 2.67 -21.79 -7.44
N SER A 38 1.87 -22.53 -6.71
CA SER A 38 1.95 -22.58 -5.26
C SER A 38 2.80 -23.77 -4.83
N PRO A 39 3.80 -23.58 -3.96
CA PRO A 39 4.55 -24.70 -3.39
C PRO A 39 3.71 -25.51 -2.38
N GLU A 40 2.52 -25.02 -2.01
CA GLU A 40 1.63 -25.68 -1.06
C GLU A 40 0.94 -26.88 -1.73
N THR A 41 0.95 -28.02 -1.02
CA THR A 41 0.20 -29.22 -1.38
C THR A 41 -1.10 -29.29 -0.60
N GLY A 42 -2.11 -29.99 -1.14
CA GLY A 42 -3.42 -30.19 -0.49
C GLY A 42 -4.50 -29.24 -1.00
N VAL A 43 -5.41 -28.85 -0.10
CA VAL A 43 -6.56 -27.99 -0.46
C VAL A 43 -6.10 -26.60 -0.86
N ARG A 44 -6.55 -26.11 -2.02
CA ARG A 44 -6.23 -24.78 -2.52
C ARG A 44 -7.10 -23.73 -1.84
N THR A 45 -6.50 -22.71 -1.23
CA THR A 45 -7.18 -21.66 -0.44
C THR A 45 -7.32 -20.34 -1.20
N GLY A 46 -6.83 -20.26 -2.45
CA GLY A 46 -6.73 -18.97 -3.17
C GLY A 46 -5.72 -18.01 -2.54
N GLY A 47 -4.76 -18.53 -1.75
CA GLY A 47 -3.78 -17.74 -1.03
C GLY A 47 -4.26 -17.20 0.33
N VAL A 48 -5.53 -17.42 0.69
CA VAL A 48 -6.09 -16.97 1.98
C VAL A 48 -5.51 -17.79 3.14
N ARG A 49 -5.14 -17.08 4.19
CA ARG A 49 -4.74 -17.64 5.48
C ARG A 49 -5.29 -16.81 6.62
N VAL A 50 -5.98 -17.46 7.52
CA VAL A 50 -6.44 -16.88 8.79
C VAL A 50 -5.39 -17.19 9.85
N ILE A 51 -4.92 -16.15 10.54
CA ILE A 51 -3.80 -16.24 11.50
C ILE A 51 -4.34 -15.89 12.88
N PRO A 52 -4.24 -16.83 13.86
CA PRO A 52 -4.55 -16.49 15.24
C PRO A 52 -3.44 -15.62 15.85
N ILE A 53 -3.84 -14.48 16.41
CA ILE A 53 -2.97 -13.54 17.11
C ILE A 53 -3.32 -13.51 18.60
N LYS A 54 -2.32 -13.37 19.44
CA LYS A 54 -2.48 -13.21 20.90
C LYS A 54 -2.53 -11.72 21.23
N THR A 55 -3.50 -11.34 22.05
CA THR A 55 -3.66 -9.98 22.58
C THR A 55 -3.84 -10.05 24.10
N PRO A 56 -3.75 -8.91 24.81
CA PRO A 56 -4.07 -8.88 26.27
C PRO A 56 -5.47 -9.38 26.61
N SER A 57 -6.43 -9.24 25.70
CA SER A 57 -7.84 -9.62 25.89
C SER A 57 -8.18 -11.01 25.34
N GLY A 58 -7.19 -11.77 24.83
CA GLY A 58 -7.41 -13.11 24.29
C GLY A 58 -6.81 -13.32 22.91
N THR A 59 -7.20 -14.43 22.28
CA THR A 59 -6.75 -14.79 20.94
C THR A 59 -7.85 -14.42 19.95
N PHE A 60 -7.48 -13.74 18.86
CA PHE A 60 -8.34 -13.35 17.77
C PHE A 60 -7.74 -13.77 16.43
N ASN A 61 -8.56 -13.85 15.41
CA ASN A 61 -8.12 -14.21 14.05
C ASN A 61 -7.99 -12.97 13.19
N VAL A 62 -6.88 -12.87 12.46
CA VAL A 62 -6.70 -11.87 11.41
C VAL A 62 -6.57 -12.56 10.05
N TRP A 63 -7.13 -11.92 9.03
CA TRP A 63 -7.18 -12.44 7.68
C TRP A 63 -6.04 -11.90 6.83
N THR A 64 -5.44 -12.81 6.04
CA THR A 64 -4.43 -12.47 5.04
C THR A 64 -4.71 -13.19 3.73
N LYS A 65 -4.25 -12.63 2.60
CA LYS A 65 -4.28 -13.28 1.30
C LYS A 65 -2.97 -13.02 0.57
N ARG A 66 -2.27 -14.09 0.19
CA ARG A 66 -1.07 -14.02 -0.63
C ARG A 66 -1.43 -13.90 -2.11
N VAL A 67 -0.74 -13.00 -2.81
CA VAL A 67 -0.76 -12.87 -4.27
C VAL A 67 0.68 -12.96 -4.77
N GLY A 68 0.96 -13.88 -5.68
CA GLY A 68 2.31 -14.13 -6.18
C GLY A 68 3.02 -15.30 -5.50
N ASN A 69 4.27 -15.54 -5.92
CA ASN A 69 5.11 -16.65 -5.43
C ASN A 69 6.60 -16.32 -5.60
N ASN A 70 7.08 -15.23 -4.98
CA ASN A 70 8.50 -14.84 -5.04
C ASN A 70 9.19 -15.13 -3.70
N PRO A 71 10.35 -15.81 -3.68
CA PRO A 71 11.05 -16.11 -2.43
C PRO A 71 11.76 -14.92 -1.79
N ARG A 72 12.10 -13.86 -2.57
CA ARG A 72 12.98 -12.76 -2.14
C ARG A 72 12.30 -11.40 -2.01
N MET A 73 11.21 -11.15 -2.74
CA MET A 73 10.48 -9.88 -2.74
C MET A 73 9.04 -10.12 -2.27
N LYS A 74 8.82 -9.99 -0.96
CA LYS A 74 7.53 -10.23 -0.30
C LYS A 74 7.08 -8.97 0.44
N VAL A 75 6.01 -8.37 0.01
CA VAL A 75 5.49 -7.12 0.56
C VAL A 75 4.26 -7.39 1.41
N LEU A 76 4.29 -7.05 2.70
CA LEU A 76 3.10 -7.01 3.55
C LEU A 76 2.50 -5.60 3.47
N LEU A 77 1.22 -5.50 3.10
CA LEU A 77 0.50 -4.25 2.93
C LEU A 77 -0.29 -3.90 4.19
N LEU A 78 0.06 -2.80 4.86
CA LEU A 78 -0.66 -2.27 6.03
C LEU A 78 -1.61 -1.16 5.56
N HIS A 79 -2.91 -1.44 5.61
CA HIS A 79 -3.94 -0.47 5.22
C HIS A 79 -4.06 0.71 6.19
N GLY A 80 -4.66 1.78 5.71
CA GLY A 80 -4.97 2.99 6.43
C GLY A 80 -6.21 2.89 7.32
N GLY A 81 -6.74 4.02 7.68
CA GLY A 81 -7.83 4.22 8.62
C GLY A 81 -7.31 4.91 9.88
N PRO A 82 -7.17 4.23 11.05
CA PRO A 82 -7.30 2.79 11.38
C PRO A 82 -8.70 2.21 11.13
N GLY A 83 -8.79 0.88 11.06
CA GLY A 83 -10.08 0.22 10.82
C GLY A 83 -10.51 0.21 9.34
N GLY A 84 -9.63 0.66 8.41
CA GLY A 84 -9.81 0.46 6.98
C GLY A 84 -9.69 -1.02 6.58
N ASN A 85 -9.40 -1.31 5.33
CA ASN A 85 -9.27 -2.69 4.85
C ASN A 85 -8.38 -2.78 3.61
N HIS A 86 -8.06 -4.03 3.22
CA HIS A 86 -7.16 -4.33 2.10
C HIS A 86 -7.68 -3.90 0.72
N VAL A 87 -8.97 -3.66 0.54
CA VAL A 87 -9.59 -3.37 -0.77
C VAL A 87 -8.97 -2.13 -1.43
N LEU A 88 -8.50 -1.15 -0.64
CA LEU A 88 -7.79 0.01 -1.17
C LEU A 88 -6.49 -0.34 -1.92
N PHE A 89 -5.93 -1.51 -1.69
CA PHE A 89 -4.71 -1.96 -2.38
C PHE A 89 -4.95 -2.81 -3.63
N GLU A 90 -6.17 -2.96 -4.11
CA GLU A 90 -6.46 -3.80 -5.28
C GLU A 90 -5.73 -3.33 -6.56
N SER A 91 -5.35 -2.05 -6.65
CA SER A 91 -4.50 -1.55 -7.76
C SER A 91 -3.14 -2.27 -7.85
N PHE A 92 -2.63 -2.82 -6.73
CA PHE A 92 -1.36 -3.57 -6.70
C PHE A 92 -1.39 -4.84 -7.55
N GLU A 93 -2.57 -5.46 -7.71
CA GLU A 93 -2.74 -6.65 -8.54
C GLU A 93 -2.42 -6.40 -10.03
N SER A 94 -2.55 -5.15 -10.48
CA SER A 94 -2.26 -4.77 -11.85
C SER A 94 -0.77 -4.58 -12.14
N TYR A 95 0.08 -4.48 -11.11
CA TYR A 95 1.49 -4.13 -11.25
C TYR A 95 2.45 -5.16 -10.67
N PHE A 96 2.26 -5.58 -9.42
CA PHE A 96 3.24 -6.40 -8.71
C PHE A 96 3.44 -7.79 -9.31
N PRO A 97 2.38 -8.52 -9.75
CA PRO A 97 2.55 -9.84 -10.36
C PRO A 97 3.36 -9.82 -11.66
N ALA A 98 3.18 -8.78 -12.49
CA ALA A 98 3.92 -8.63 -13.74
C ALA A 98 5.43 -8.37 -13.51
N GLU A 99 5.78 -7.89 -12.32
CA GLU A 99 7.14 -7.55 -11.89
C GLU A 99 7.76 -8.61 -10.96
N ASP A 100 7.08 -9.76 -10.85
CA ASP A 100 7.47 -10.89 -9.99
C ASP A 100 7.63 -10.48 -8.52
N ILE A 101 6.74 -9.62 -8.01
CA ILE A 101 6.69 -9.21 -6.61
C ILE A 101 5.52 -9.91 -5.93
N GLU A 102 5.80 -10.74 -4.92
CA GLU A 102 4.80 -11.34 -4.04
C GLU A 102 4.32 -10.32 -3.02
N PHE A 103 3.02 -10.28 -2.76
CA PHE A 103 2.49 -9.41 -1.71
C PHE A 103 1.36 -10.07 -0.93
N TYR A 104 1.12 -9.53 0.24
CA TYR A 104 0.09 -9.99 1.15
C TYR A 104 -0.88 -8.87 1.44
N TYR A 105 -2.15 -9.07 1.11
CA TYR A 105 -3.24 -8.36 1.74
C TYR A 105 -3.35 -8.80 3.20
N TYR A 106 -3.71 -7.87 4.05
CA TYR A 106 -3.88 -8.11 5.46
C TYR A 106 -4.95 -7.16 6.01
N ASP A 107 -6.01 -7.73 6.56
CA ASP A 107 -7.00 -6.99 7.34
C ASP A 107 -6.57 -7.02 8.80
N GLN A 108 -6.24 -5.85 9.36
CA GLN A 108 -5.86 -5.73 10.77
C GLN A 108 -7.03 -6.10 11.67
N LEU A 109 -6.78 -6.44 12.93
CA LEU A 109 -7.85 -6.74 13.89
C LEU A 109 -8.87 -5.60 13.95
N GLY A 110 -10.14 -5.95 13.87
CA GLY A 110 -11.24 -5.00 13.76
C GLY A 110 -11.58 -4.56 12.35
N SER A 111 -10.91 -5.12 11.32
CA SER A 111 -11.11 -4.75 9.91
C SER A 111 -11.69 -5.92 9.12
N LEU A 112 -12.60 -5.63 8.23
CA LEU A 112 -13.29 -6.43 7.21
C LEU A 112 -13.40 -7.94 7.50
N ASN A 113 -12.42 -8.75 7.08
CA ASN A 113 -12.46 -10.22 7.20
C ASN A 113 -11.82 -10.75 8.50
N SER A 114 -11.25 -9.87 9.32
CA SER A 114 -10.67 -10.21 10.62
C SER A 114 -11.72 -10.16 11.73
N ASP A 115 -11.42 -10.73 12.90
CA ASP A 115 -12.31 -10.65 14.06
C ASP A 115 -12.54 -9.19 14.50
N HIS A 116 -13.73 -8.91 15.01
CA HIS A 116 -14.19 -7.58 15.42
C HIS A 116 -14.47 -7.52 16.94
N PRO A 117 -13.45 -7.54 17.81
CA PRO A 117 -13.66 -7.38 19.23
C PRO A 117 -14.20 -5.98 19.57
N THR A 118 -14.98 -5.90 20.64
CA THR A 118 -15.56 -4.63 21.13
C THR A 118 -14.70 -3.96 22.19
N ASP A 119 -13.67 -4.62 22.69
CA ASP A 119 -12.76 -4.09 23.71
C ASP A 119 -11.90 -2.95 23.14
N SER A 120 -12.25 -1.73 23.51
CA SER A 120 -11.54 -0.53 23.05
C SER A 120 -10.10 -0.42 23.54
N THR A 121 -9.69 -1.18 24.56
CA THR A 121 -8.30 -1.20 25.03
C THR A 121 -7.34 -1.81 24.02
N LEU A 122 -7.87 -2.59 23.06
CA LEU A 122 -7.11 -3.17 21.96
C LEU A 122 -6.69 -2.14 20.89
N TRP A 123 -7.34 -0.99 20.83
CA TRP A 123 -7.06 0.02 19.80
C TRP A 123 -5.90 0.94 20.23
N GLN A 124 -4.71 0.35 20.34
CA GLN A 124 -3.46 1.01 20.74
C GLN A 124 -2.36 0.69 19.72
N THR A 125 -1.58 1.68 19.31
CA THR A 125 -0.49 1.50 18.34
C THR A 125 0.49 0.38 18.73
N PRO A 126 0.98 0.30 20.00
CA PRO A 126 1.87 -0.80 20.37
C PRO A 126 1.26 -2.19 20.20
N ARG A 127 -0.04 -2.36 20.45
CA ARG A 127 -0.73 -3.63 20.28
C ARG A 127 -0.76 -4.02 18.78
N PHE A 128 -1.02 -3.08 17.87
CA PHE A 128 -0.97 -3.33 16.43
C PHE A 128 0.45 -3.66 15.94
N VAL A 129 1.49 -3.09 16.55
CA VAL A 129 2.89 -3.46 16.25
C VAL A 129 3.16 -4.93 16.56
N GLU A 130 2.69 -5.41 17.74
CA GLU A 130 2.80 -6.84 18.12
C GLU A 130 1.98 -7.74 17.20
N GLU A 131 0.84 -7.29 16.73
CA GLU A 131 0.02 -8.00 15.74
C GLU A 131 0.78 -8.19 14.44
N VAL A 132 1.38 -7.12 13.89
CA VAL A 132 2.21 -7.20 12.67
C VAL A 132 3.35 -8.19 12.84
N GLU A 133 4.03 -8.22 14.01
CA GLU A 133 5.10 -9.17 14.27
C GLU A 133 4.61 -10.62 14.30
N GLN A 134 3.44 -10.89 14.89
CA GLN A 134 2.85 -12.23 14.88
C GLN A 134 2.44 -12.66 13.46
N VAL A 135 1.87 -11.74 12.66
CA VAL A 135 1.53 -11.98 11.24
C VAL A 135 2.79 -12.27 10.44
N ARG A 136 3.85 -11.45 10.58
CA ARG A 136 5.14 -11.68 9.95
C ARG A 136 5.68 -13.08 10.21
N GLN A 137 5.70 -13.48 11.49
CA GLN A 137 6.19 -14.81 11.92
C GLN A 137 5.36 -15.93 11.30
N ALA A 138 4.03 -15.81 11.35
CA ALA A 138 3.12 -16.79 10.79
C ALA A 138 3.28 -16.93 9.27
N LEU A 139 3.59 -15.85 8.55
CA LEU A 139 3.82 -15.85 7.10
C LEU A 139 5.25 -16.24 6.71
N GLY A 140 6.16 -16.46 7.67
CA GLY A 140 7.55 -16.83 7.42
C GLY A 140 8.35 -15.71 6.71
N LEU A 141 7.99 -14.44 6.97
CA LEU A 141 8.70 -13.29 6.41
C LEU A 141 9.97 -13.02 7.23
N THR A 142 11.09 -12.76 6.54
CA THR A 142 12.41 -12.61 7.17
C THR A 142 13.16 -11.41 6.58
N LYS A 143 14.25 -10.99 7.21
CA LYS A 143 15.11 -9.90 6.70
C LYS A 143 15.61 -10.11 5.25
N ASP A 144 15.56 -11.33 4.74
CA ASP A 144 16.04 -11.64 3.40
C ASP A 144 14.98 -11.45 2.31
N ASN A 145 13.69 -11.33 2.73
CA ASN A 145 12.58 -11.23 1.79
C ASN A 145 11.47 -10.24 2.18
N PHE A 146 11.49 -9.67 3.38
CA PHE A 146 10.37 -8.93 3.94
C PHE A 146 10.44 -7.43 3.68
N TYR A 147 9.53 -6.93 2.86
CA TYR A 147 9.24 -5.51 2.70
C TYR A 147 7.93 -5.18 3.42
N LEU A 148 7.95 -4.11 4.21
CA LEU A 148 6.75 -3.62 4.89
C LEU A 148 6.31 -2.30 4.25
N LEU A 149 5.11 -2.30 3.68
CA LEU A 149 4.50 -1.10 3.12
C LEU A 149 3.32 -0.68 3.99
N GLY A 150 3.36 0.54 4.51
CA GLY A 150 2.26 1.14 5.24
C GLY A 150 1.73 2.39 4.54
N HIS A 151 0.41 2.42 4.30
CA HIS A 151 -0.29 3.57 3.73
C HIS A 151 -1.11 4.27 4.81
N SER A 152 -1.01 5.61 4.88
CA SER A 152 -1.78 6.41 5.85
C SER A 152 -1.50 5.94 7.31
N TRP A 153 -2.51 5.61 8.10
CA TRP A 153 -2.32 4.94 9.40
C TRP A 153 -1.35 3.76 9.32
N GLY A 154 -1.42 2.96 8.25
CA GLY A 154 -0.44 1.89 8.02
C GLY A 154 1.00 2.40 7.98
N GLY A 155 1.25 3.66 7.57
CA GLY A 155 2.55 4.33 7.60
C GLY A 155 3.03 4.64 9.02
N ILE A 156 2.12 5.06 9.93
CA ILE A 156 2.40 5.17 11.37
C ILE A 156 2.81 3.80 11.91
N LEU A 157 2.00 2.78 11.63
CA LEU A 157 2.23 1.42 12.09
C LEU A 157 3.56 0.84 11.56
N ALA A 158 3.88 1.08 10.29
CA ALA A 158 5.14 0.65 9.67
C ALA A 158 6.36 1.36 10.29
N THR A 159 6.24 2.66 10.62
CA THR A 159 7.27 3.43 11.32
C THR A 159 7.53 2.86 12.72
N GLU A 160 6.47 2.64 13.51
CA GLU A 160 6.58 2.05 14.85
C GLU A 160 7.15 0.62 14.81
N TYR A 161 6.72 -0.17 13.82
CA TYR A 161 7.28 -1.51 13.60
C TYR A 161 8.77 -1.44 13.29
N ALA A 162 9.20 -0.54 12.40
CA ALA A 162 10.61 -0.37 12.05
C ALA A 162 11.44 0.07 13.25
N LEU A 163 10.97 1.02 14.05
CA LEU A 163 11.69 1.46 15.26
C LEU A 163 11.90 0.33 16.27
N LYS A 164 11.02 -0.67 16.29
CA LYS A 164 11.12 -1.80 17.21
C LYS A 164 11.75 -3.07 16.60
N TYR A 165 11.46 -3.37 15.35
CA TYR A 165 11.72 -4.65 14.71
C TYR A 165 12.44 -4.56 13.34
N GLN A 166 13.13 -3.46 13.04
CA GLN A 166 13.77 -3.25 11.73
C GLN A 166 14.78 -4.34 11.34
N GLN A 167 15.34 -5.08 12.30
CA GLN A 167 16.23 -6.22 12.03
C GLN A 167 15.56 -7.35 11.24
N ASN A 168 14.23 -7.38 11.18
CA ASN A 168 13.45 -8.34 10.42
C ASN A 168 13.10 -7.84 9.01
N LEU A 169 13.34 -6.55 8.71
CA LEU A 169 12.98 -5.91 7.44
C LEU A 169 14.14 -5.97 6.42
N LYS A 170 13.78 -6.21 5.16
CA LYS A 170 14.63 -5.98 4.00
C LYS A 170 14.48 -4.55 3.46
N GLY A 171 13.25 -4.03 3.48
CA GLY A 171 12.94 -2.66 3.11
C GLY A 171 11.68 -2.15 3.79
N LEU A 172 11.59 -0.84 3.98
CA LEU A 172 10.46 -0.12 4.55
C LEU A 172 9.88 0.85 3.53
N ILE A 173 8.57 0.89 3.39
CA ILE A 173 7.87 1.86 2.53
C ILE A 173 6.80 2.58 3.37
N ILE A 174 6.92 3.89 3.48
CA ILE A 174 5.96 4.78 4.15
C ILE A 174 5.24 5.56 3.04
N SER A 175 4.00 5.18 2.77
CA SER A 175 3.19 5.74 1.70
C SER A 175 2.15 6.70 2.26
N ASN A 176 2.23 7.96 1.81
CA ASN A 176 1.24 8.99 2.11
C ASN A 176 0.96 9.14 3.62
N MET A 177 2.06 9.26 4.42
CA MET A 177 1.98 9.51 5.86
C MET A 177 3.19 10.27 6.37
N MET A 178 2.92 11.33 7.14
CA MET A 178 3.92 12.14 7.83
C MET A 178 4.43 11.43 9.10
N SER A 179 5.57 11.84 9.61
CA SER A 179 6.14 11.34 10.87
C SER A 179 5.63 12.07 12.12
N SER A 180 4.64 12.96 11.97
CA SER A 180 4.09 13.76 13.07
C SER A 180 2.63 14.10 12.80
N CYS A 181 1.74 13.66 13.68
CA CYS A 181 0.32 14.02 13.65
C CYS A 181 0.08 15.50 14.01
N PRO A 182 0.82 16.15 14.95
CA PRO A 182 0.75 17.59 15.13
C PRO A 182 1.06 18.38 13.86
N GLU A 183 2.11 18.01 13.09
CA GLU A 183 2.41 18.68 11.82
C GLU A 183 1.35 18.38 10.74
N TYR A 184 0.79 17.17 10.70
CA TYR A 184 -0.35 16.87 9.84
C TYR A 184 -1.54 17.76 10.15
N GLY A 185 -1.94 17.88 11.43
CA GLY A 185 -3.03 18.77 11.83
C GLY A 185 -2.76 20.22 11.47
N LYS A 186 -1.52 20.70 11.66
CA LYS A 186 -1.10 22.04 11.27
C LYS A 186 -1.20 22.26 9.77
N TYR A 187 -0.71 21.32 8.94
CA TYR A 187 -0.81 21.41 7.48
C TYR A 187 -2.28 21.46 7.02
N ALA A 188 -3.14 20.62 7.59
CA ALA A 188 -4.57 20.63 7.30
C ALA A 188 -5.20 21.99 7.59
N GLN A 189 -4.88 22.64 8.73
CA GLN A 189 -5.49 23.89 9.14
C GLN A 189 -4.86 25.14 8.52
N GLU A 190 -3.55 25.17 8.33
CA GLU A 190 -2.84 26.35 7.86
C GLU A 190 -2.66 26.42 6.34
N VAL A 191 -2.72 25.27 5.66
CA VAL A 191 -2.53 25.16 4.22
C VAL A 191 -3.81 24.73 3.53
N LEU A 192 -4.30 23.50 3.79
CA LEU A 192 -5.41 22.93 3.05
C LEU A 192 -6.74 23.64 3.33
N ALA A 193 -7.01 23.98 4.59
CA ALA A 193 -8.21 24.74 4.96
C ALA A 193 -8.34 26.06 4.21
N LYS A 194 -7.22 26.73 3.92
CA LYS A 194 -7.22 28.02 3.19
C LYS A 194 -7.54 27.88 1.70
N GLN A 195 -7.55 26.67 1.18
CA GLN A 195 -7.94 26.39 -0.21
C GLN A 195 -9.45 26.23 -0.37
N MET A 196 -10.19 26.05 0.74
CA MET A 196 -11.65 25.93 0.72
C MET A 196 -12.32 27.31 0.64
N ASP A 197 -13.55 27.34 0.09
CA ASP A 197 -14.41 28.51 0.23
C ASP A 197 -14.59 28.87 1.72
N PRO A 198 -14.38 30.13 2.13
CA PRO A 198 -14.45 30.54 3.52
C PRO A 198 -15.81 30.26 4.20
N LYS A 199 -16.93 30.29 3.43
CA LYS A 199 -18.27 30.00 3.98
C LYS A 199 -18.44 28.51 4.28
N ILE A 200 -17.95 27.66 3.35
CA ILE A 200 -17.94 26.20 3.54
C ILE A 200 -17.08 25.82 4.74
N LEU A 201 -15.87 26.38 4.83
CA LEU A 201 -14.98 26.14 5.95
C LEU A 201 -15.60 26.60 7.29
N ALA A 202 -16.27 27.74 7.32
CA ALA A 202 -16.97 28.23 8.51
C ALA A 202 -18.09 27.29 8.97
N GLU A 203 -18.85 26.71 8.01
CA GLU A 203 -19.91 25.74 8.30
C GLU A 203 -19.32 24.44 8.86
N ILE A 204 -18.26 23.91 8.23
CA ILE A 204 -17.52 22.72 8.71
C ILE A 204 -17.05 22.94 10.16
N ARG A 205 -16.37 24.06 10.43
CA ARG A 205 -15.89 24.38 11.79
C ARG A 205 -17.00 24.55 12.81
N ALA A 206 -18.17 25.06 12.40
CA ALA A 206 -19.33 25.16 13.29
C ALA A 206 -19.88 23.78 13.68
N ILE A 207 -19.83 22.78 12.78
CA ILE A 207 -20.20 21.40 13.09
C ILE A 207 -19.17 20.77 14.02
N GLU A 208 -17.88 20.94 13.73
CA GLU A 208 -16.76 20.44 14.55
C GLU A 208 -16.77 21.02 15.98
N ALA A 209 -17.02 22.32 16.13
CA ALA A 209 -17.11 22.98 17.43
C ALA A 209 -18.24 22.41 18.31
N ARG A 210 -19.33 21.97 17.71
CA ARG A 210 -20.45 21.29 18.41
C ARG A 210 -20.21 19.78 18.60
N LYS A 211 -19.13 19.23 18.02
CA LYS A 211 -18.85 17.79 17.96
C LYS A 211 -19.99 16.99 17.32
N ASP A 212 -20.72 17.61 16.39
CA ASP A 212 -21.88 17.04 15.71
C ASP A 212 -21.46 16.22 14.47
N PHE A 213 -20.50 15.31 14.67
CA PHE A 213 -19.87 14.52 13.59
C PHE A 213 -20.79 13.50 12.93
N GLY A 214 -21.92 13.16 13.57
CA GLY A 214 -22.98 12.33 12.99
C GLY A 214 -23.91 13.09 12.02
N ASN A 215 -23.75 14.39 11.89
CA ASN A 215 -24.54 15.22 11.00
C ASN A 215 -24.16 14.93 9.54
N PRO A 216 -25.10 14.47 8.67
CA PRO A 216 -24.80 14.18 7.27
C PRO A 216 -24.17 15.37 6.53
N ARG A 217 -24.55 16.60 6.92
CA ARG A 217 -24.02 17.84 6.33
C ARG A 217 -22.50 17.95 6.45
N TYR A 218 -21.89 17.35 7.47
CA TYR A 218 -20.44 17.35 7.65
C TYR A 218 -19.72 16.69 6.46
N MET A 219 -20.15 15.48 6.09
CA MET A 219 -19.56 14.78 4.93
C MET A 219 -20.02 15.33 3.59
N GLU A 220 -21.25 15.86 3.48
CA GLU A 220 -21.71 16.56 2.28
C GLU A 220 -20.83 17.77 1.95
N LEU A 221 -20.27 18.45 2.95
CA LEU A 221 -19.35 19.57 2.77
C LEU A 221 -17.92 19.08 2.52
N LEU A 222 -17.45 18.12 3.30
CA LEU A 222 -16.06 17.63 3.20
C LEU A 222 -15.80 16.85 1.91
N THR A 223 -16.74 16.03 1.46
CA THR A 223 -16.49 15.18 0.29
C THR A 223 -16.09 15.97 -0.94
N PRO A 224 -16.86 16.92 -1.47
CA PRO A 224 -16.48 17.65 -2.69
C PRO A 224 -15.36 18.68 -2.46
N ASN A 225 -15.23 19.22 -1.24
CA ASN A 225 -14.31 20.34 -0.98
C ASN A 225 -12.97 19.93 -0.36
N PHE A 226 -12.86 18.68 0.11
CA PHE A 226 -11.63 18.17 0.70
C PHE A 226 -11.27 16.77 0.18
N TYR A 227 -12.17 15.79 0.30
CA TYR A 227 -11.87 14.41 -0.07
C TYR A 227 -11.58 14.24 -1.57
N GLU A 228 -12.40 14.84 -2.43
CA GLU A 228 -12.18 14.80 -3.89
C GLU A 228 -11.00 15.65 -4.37
N GLN A 229 -10.42 16.47 -3.50
CA GLN A 229 -9.24 17.29 -3.81
C GLN A 229 -7.96 16.65 -3.28
N HIS A 230 -8.02 15.99 -2.10
CA HIS A 230 -6.85 15.59 -1.35
C HIS A 230 -6.79 14.11 -0.97
N VAL A 231 -7.93 13.37 -1.01
CA VAL A 231 -7.95 11.92 -0.71
C VAL A 231 -7.87 11.10 -1.99
N CYS A 232 -8.75 11.36 -2.97
CA CYS A 232 -8.66 10.78 -4.30
C CYS A 232 -9.29 11.71 -5.33
N ARG A 233 -8.51 12.08 -6.34
CA ARG A 233 -8.87 13.07 -7.37
C ARG A 233 -9.51 12.48 -8.61
N LEU A 234 -9.60 11.16 -8.72
CA LEU A 234 -10.30 10.49 -9.82
C LEU A 234 -11.81 10.76 -9.77
N LYS A 235 -12.42 10.95 -10.93
CA LYS A 235 -13.87 11.16 -11.09
C LYS A 235 -14.41 10.29 -12.23
N PRO A 236 -15.31 9.34 -11.94
CA PRO A 236 -15.78 8.92 -10.61
C PRO A 236 -14.66 8.25 -9.80
N TRP A 237 -14.87 8.09 -8.50
CA TRP A 237 -13.97 7.31 -7.67
C TRP A 237 -13.91 5.85 -8.15
N PRO A 238 -12.77 5.16 -7.97
CA PRO A 238 -12.64 3.75 -8.29
C PRO A 238 -13.65 2.90 -7.51
N ASN A 239 -14.20 1.86 -8.12
CA ASN A 239 -15.12 0.93 -7.47
C ASN A 239 -14.59 0.33 -6.15
N ALA A 240 -13.26 0.20 -6.02
CA ALA A 240 -12.64 -0.21 -4.78
C ALA A 240 -12.99 0.70 -3.58
N PHE A 241 -13.17 2.01 -3.81
CA PHE A 241 -13.56 2.97 -2.76
C PHE A 241 -15.00 2.76 -2.31
N ASP A 242 -15.92 2.52 -3.27
CA ASP A 242 -17.33 2.22 -2.97
C ASP A 242 -17.49 0.94 -2.15
N ARG A 243 -16.54 0.02 -2.24
CA ARG A 243 -16.51 -1.21 -1.46
C ARG A 243 -15.74 -1.07 -0.13
N ALA A 244 -14.66 -0.31 -0.11
CA ALA A 244 -13.79 -0.17 1.06
C ALA A 244 -14.37 0.72 2.14
N PHE A 245 -14.82 1.94 1.79
CA PHE A 245 -15.25 2.94 2.77
C PHE A 245 -16.48 2.54 3.59
N PRO A 246 -17.57 1.98 3.00
CA PRO A 246 -18.71 1.55 3.79
C PRO A 246 -18.41 0.42 4.78
N GLN A 247 -17.30 -0.31 4.57
CA GLN A 247 -16.87 -1.42 5.42
C GLN A 247 -15.78 -1.03 6.43
N MET A 248 -15.41 0.24 6.48
CA MET A 248 -14.46 0.74 7.47
C MET A 248 -15.08 0.65 8.87
N ASN A 249 -14.30 0.19 9.85
CA ASN A 249 -14.72 0.17 11.25
C ASN A 249 -14.69 1.60 11.83
N SER A 250 -15.83 2.27 11.77
CA SER A 250 -15.99 3.65 12.22
C SER A 250 -15.67 3.86 13.70
N THR A 251 -15.90 2.85 14.55
CA THR A 251 -15.56 2.91 15.98
C THR A 251 -14.05 2.98 16.19
N VAL A 252 -13.29 2.11 15.53
CA VAL A 252 -11.82 2.11 15.58
C VAL A 252 -11.27 3.40 14.96
N TYR A 253 -11.80 3.78 13.80
CA TYR A 253 -11.40 5.00 13.10
C TYR A 253 -11.58 6.24 13.98
N THR A 254 -12.79 6.49 14.46
CA THR A 254 -13.10 7.69 15.25
C THR A 254 -12.28 7.74 16.55
N LEU A 255 -12.09 6.60 17.22
CA LEU A 255 -11.33 6.54 18.46
C LEU A 255 -9.82 6.86 18.26
N MET A 256 -9.24 6.38 17.17
CA MET A 256 -7.80 6.52 16.94
C MET A 256 -7.45 7.74 16.09
N GLN A 257 -8.14 7.95 14.95
CA GLN A 257 -7.90 9.06 14.01
C GLN A 257 -8.70 10.30 14.41
N GLY A 258 -9.99 10.16 14.61
CA GLY A 258 -10.93 11.25 14.77
C GLY A 258 -12.08 11.20 13.77
N PRO A 259 -12.80 12.30 13.55
CA PRO A 259 -14.06 12.28 12.79
C PRO A 259 -13.87 12.24 11.27
N SER A 260 -12.69 12.64 10.76
CA SER A 260 -12.45 12.80 9.31
C SER A 260 -10.95 12.88 8.98
N GLU A 261 -10.62 12.91 7.68
CA GLU A 261 -9.27 13.17 7.17
C GLU A 261 -8.89 14.66 7.18
N PHE A 262 -9.79 15.55 7.59
CA PHE A 262 -9.51 17.00 7.66
C PHE A 262 -8.69 17.39 8.90
N GLY A 263 -8.09 16.44 9.56
CA GLY A 263 -7.22 16.61 10.71
C GLY A 263 -7.18 15.36 11.55
N ILE A 264 -6.56 15.44 12.71
CA ILE A 264 -6.43 14.31 13.61
C ILE A 264 -6.77 14.75 15.05
N ALA A 265 -7.67 14.02 15.69
CA ALA A 265 -8.20 14.37 17.00
C ALA A 265 -8.34 13.17 17.95
N GLY A 266 -8.08 11.94 17.46
CA GLY A 266 -8.17 10.72 18.24
C GLY A 266 -6.91 10.44 19.06
N ARG A 267 -6.71 9.17 19.43
CA ARG A 267 -5.54 8.70 20.22
C ARG A 267 -4.22 8.99 19.55
N LEU A 268 -4.20 9.17 18.22
CA LEU A 268 -2.99 9.47 17.44
C LEU A 268 -2.62 10.95 17.43
N ALA A 269 -3.45 11.86 17.95
CA ALA A 269 -3.28 13.30 17.82
C ALA A 269 -1.89 13.83 18.24
N ASN A 270 -1.26 13.19 19.23
CA ASN A 270 0.06 13.58 19.74
C ASN A 270 1.20 12.65 19.27
N TRP A 271 0.96 11.76 18.30
CA TRP A 271 2.00 10.89 17.77
C TRP A 271 3.02 11.71 16.97
N ASP A 272 4.30 11.61 17.37
CA ASP A 272 5.40 12.32 16.74
C ASP A 272 6.69 11.49 16.83
N ARG A 273 7.27 11.14 15.67
CA ARG A 273 8.50 10.35 15.53
C ARG A 273 9.58 11.07 14.74
N ARG A 274 9.48 12.39 14.59
CA ARG A 274 10.48 13.18 13.86
C ARG A 274 11.89 12.99 14.43
N ALA A 275 12.02 12.98 15.75
CA ALA A 275 13.30 12.80 16.43
C ALA A 275 13.83 11.35 16.34
N ASP A 276 12.96 10.38 16.05
CA ASP A 276 13.30 8.96 16.02
C ASP A 276 13.71 8.46 14.64
N LEU A 277 13.40 9.21 13.57
CA LEU A 277 13.70 8.81 12.17
C LEU A 277 15.18 8.44 11.94
N PRO A 278 16.19 9.12 12.56
CA PRO A 278 17.60 8.73 12.41
C PRO A 278 17.93 7.34 12.93
N ASN A 279 17.07 6.76 13.77
CA ASN A 279 17.24 5.39 14.31
C ASN A 279 16.82 4.29 13.30
N ILE A 280 16.16 4.65 12.20
CA ILE A 280 15.77 3.72 11.13
C ILE A 280 16.95 3.55 10.18
N ASN A 281 17.50 2.32 10.12
CA ASN A 281 18.69 2.00 9.32
C ASN A 281 18.40 1.15 8.08
N VAL A 282 17.21 0.55 8.00
CA VAL A 282 16.78 -0.25 6.85
C VAL A 282 16.56 0.67 5.63
N PRO A 283 16.82 0.22 4.37
CA PRO A 283 16.44 0.98 3.19
C PRO A 283 14.97 1.39 3.25
N THR A 284 14.71 2.69 3.14
CA THR A 284 13.37 3.25 3.37
C THR A 284 12.95 4.15 2.21
N LEU A 285 11.75 3.92 1.68
CA LEU A 285 11.09 4.78 0.71
C LEU A 285 9.96 5.56 1.39
N THR A 286 9.95 6.89 1.25
CA THR A 286 8.78 7.72 1.56
C THR A 286 8.08 8.12 0.27
N ILE A 287 6.78 7.92 0.18
CA ILE A 287 5.97 8.29 -0.99
C ILE A 287 4.94 9.35 -0.57
N GLY A 288 4.83 10.43 -1.33
CA GLY A 288 3.83 11.48 -1.10
C GLY A 288 3.25 12.01 -2.39
N GLY A 289 1.97 12.36 -2.39
CA GLY A 289 1.29 13.02 -3.49
C GLY A 289 1.42 14.55 -3.40
N ALA A 290 1.51 15.24 -4.55
CA ALA A 290 1.57 16.71 -4.56
C ALA A 290 0.27 17.37 -4.07
N HIS A 291 -0.85 16.64 -4.10
CA HIS A 291 -2.17 17.07 -3.68
C HIS A 291 -2.69 16.37 -2.42
N ASP A 292 -1.80 15.70 -1.68
CA ASP A 292 -2.11 14.86 -0.52
C ASP A 292 -2.69 15.65 0.67
N THR A 293 -3.36 14.96 1.56
CA THR A 293 -3.69 15.45 2.92
C THR A 293 -2.44 15.60 3.77
N MET A 294 -1.36 14.93 3.42
CA MET A 294 -0.03 14.97 4.03
C MET A 294 0.86 15.98 3.31
N ASP A 295 1.66 16.77 4.05
CA ASP A 295 2.58 17.72 3.41
C ASP A 295 3.65 17.00 2.59
N PRO A 296 3.68 17.16 1.25
CA PRO A 296 4.67 16.52 0.39
C PRO A 296 6.11 16.93 0.73
N LYS A 297 6.31 18.15 1.25
CA LYS A 297 7.63 18.60 1.69
C LYS A 297 8.09 17.88 2.95
N HIS A 298 7.16 17.58 3.86
CA HIS A 298 7.46 16.76 5.04
C HIS A 298 7.82 15.33 4.65
N MET A 299 7.11 14.75 3.68
CA MET A 299 7.44 13.41 3.17
C MET A 299 8.85 13.34 2.56
N GLN A 300 9.23 14.34 1.77
CA GLN A 300 10.60 14.46 1.23
C GLN A 300 11.62 14.64 2.35
N TRP A 301 11.33 15.51 3.32
CA TRP A 301 12.20 15.74 4.49
C TRP A 301 12.42 14.45 5.30
N MET A 302 11.39 13.64 5.54
CA MET A 302 11.52 12.36 6.25
C MET A 302 12.61 11.47 5.64
N ALA A 303 12.65 11.37 4.30
CA ALA A 303 13.68 10.59 3.61
C ALA A 303 15.10 11.09 3.90
N THR A 304 15.29 12.40 4.14
CA THR A 304 16.60 12.95 4.49
C THR A 304 17.00 12.64 5.94
N GLN A 305 16.05 12.34 6.80
CA GLN A 305 16.30 12.02 8.22
C GLN A 305 16.60 10.55 8.45
N VAL A 306 16.11 9.66 7.59
CA VAL A 306 16.39 8.22 7.65
C VAL A 306 17.78 7.94 7.03
N LYS A 307 18.57 7.08 7.66
CA LYS A 307 19.95 6.81 7.23
C LYS A 307 20.07 6.34 5.76
N ASN A 308 19.16 5.50 5.31
CA ASN A 308 19.07 4.96 3.95
C ASN A 308 17.74 5.35 3.30
N GLY A 309 17.37 6.63 3.41
CA GLY A 309 16.11 7.14 2.91
C GLY A 309 16.15 7.50 1.42
N THR A 310 15.05 7.27 0.75
CA THR A 310 14.75 7.67 -0.63
C THR A 310 13.34 8.26 -0.64
N SER A 311 13.08 9.32 -1.40
CA SER A 311 11.74 9.89 -1.54
C SER A 311 11.21 9.74 -2.96
N LEU A 312 9.91 9.49 -3.09
CA LEU A 312 9.15 9.52 -4.33
C LEU A 312 8.01 10.53 -4.20
N THR A 313 7.93 11.46 -5.13
CA THR A 313 6.81 12.38 -5.23
C THR A 313 5.94 12.02 -6.43
N CYS A 314 4.65 11.84 -6.20
CA CYS A 314 3.63 11.63 -7.22
C CYS A 314 3.03 13.01 -7.59
N PRO A 315 3.38 13.59 -8.74
CA PRO A 315 3.04 14.98 -9.07
C PRO A 315 1.55 15.20 -9.26
N ASP A 316 0.82 14.20 -9.71
CA ASP A 316 -0.63 14.23 -9.91
C ASP A 316 -1.40 13.54 -8.79
N GLY A 317 -0.68 12.90 -7.85
CA GLY A 317 -1.23 12.09 -6.77
C GLY A 317 -1.78 12.89 -5.60
N SER A 318 -2.77 12.31 -4.94
CA SER A 318 -3.31 12.77 -3.66
C SER A 318 -2.99 11.75 -2.55
N HIS A 319 -3.81 11.67 -1.50
CA HIS A 319 -3.60 10.70 -0.41
C HIS A 319 -3.61 9.24 -0.91
N CYS A 320 -4.42 8.94 -1.90
CA CYS A 320 -4.45 7.64 -2.55
C CYS A 320 -3.68 7.63 -3.88
N SER A 321 -2.41 8.06 -3.86
CA SER A 321 -1.55 8.15 -5.06
C SER A 321 -1.44 6.82 -5.83
N MET A 322 -1.61 5.66 -5.16
CA MET A 322 -1.67 4.35 -5.81
C MET A 322 -2.91 4.17 -6.71
N TRP A 323 -3.82 5.14 -6.70
CA TRP A 323 -4.99 5.17 -7.59
C TRP A 323 -4.94 6.32 -8.57
N ASP A 324 -4.68 7.54 -8.11
CA ASP A 324 -4.80 8.74 -8.95
C ASP A 324 -3.49 9.20 -9.58
N ASP A 325 -2.35 8.55 -9.24
CA ASP A 325 -1.07 8.75 -9.93
C ASP A 325 -0.28 7.44 -10.09
N GLN A 326 -0.93 6.41 -10.61
CA GLN A 326 -0.32 5.10 -10.85
C GLN A 326 0.97 5.15 -11.71
N PRO A 327 1.06 6.01 -12.75
CA PRO A 327 2.24 6.09 -13.62
C PRO A 327 3.53 6.51 -12.89
N HIS A 328 3.44 7.24 -11.77
CA HIS A 328 4.59 7.61 -10.96
C HIS A 328 4.74 6.69 -9.75
N TYR A 329 3.63 6.35 -9.10
CA TYR A 329 3.62 5.56 -7.88
C TYR A 329 4.24 4.17 -8.07
N PHE A 330 3.69 3.37 -8.99
CA PHE A 330 4.12 1.97 -9.13
C PHE A 330 5.52 1.81 -9.73
N PRO A 331 5.92 2.51 -10.83
CA PRO A 331 7.28 2.40 -11.33
C PRO A 331 8.35 2.80 -10.30
N GLY A 332 8.11 3.86 -9.53
CA GLY A 332 9.01 4.28 -8.46
C GLY A 332 9.11 3.25 -7.33
N LEU A 333 7.97 2.75 -6.85
CA LEU A 333 7.90 1.72 -5.82
C LEU A 333 8.58 0.41 -6.26
N ILE A 334 8.30 -0.06 -7.48
CA ILE A 334 8.89 -1.27 -8.05
C ILE A 334 10.41 -1.11 -8.20
N LYS A 335 10.86 0.04 -8.72
CA LYS A 335 12.30 0.35 -8.85
C LYS A 335 12.99 0.31 -7.48
N PHE A 336 12.37 0.85 -6.43
CA PHE A 336 12.90 0.78 -5.07
C PHE A 336 13.01 -0.67 -4.58
N ILE A 337 11.95 -1.47 -4.67
CA ILE A 337 11.95 -2.87 -4.21
C ILE A 337 13.04 -3.68 -4.93
N LYS A 338 13.12 -3.57 -6.26
CA LYS A 338 14.12 -4.28 -7.08
C LYS A 338 15.55 -3.78 -6.81
N GLY A 339 15.72 -2.47 -6.59
CA GLY A 339 17.02 -1.90 -6.23
C GLY A 339 17.53 -2.44 -4.89
N VAL A 340 16.66 -2.50 -3.89
CA VAL A 340 16.99 -3.10 -2.57
C VAL A 340 17.28 -4.60 -2.70
N ASP A 341 16.49 -5.33 -3.51
CA ASP A 341 16.74 -6.76 -3.76
C ASP A 341 18.10 -7.01 -4.45
N ALA A 342 18.54 -6.07 -5.28
CA ALA A 342 19.87 -6.06 -5.91
C ALA A 342 21.00 -5.57 -5.00
N GLY A 343 20.73 -5.26 -3.71
CA GLY A 343 21.71 -4.82 -2.72
C GLY A 343 21.96 -3.31 -2.66
N GLN A 344 21.19 -2.49 -3.36
CA GLN A 344 21.28 -1.03 -3.25
C GLN A 344 20.63 -0.56 -1.93
N THR A 345 21.22 0.44 -1.31
CA THR A 345 20.70 1.01 -0.06
C THR A 345 20.37 2.50 -0.14
N LYS A 346 20.90 3.21 -1.15
CA LYS A 346 20.75 4.66 -1.36
C LYS A 346 20.65 4.99 -2.85
N ASN A 347 20.05 6.14 -3.17
CA ASN A 347 19.97 6.69 -4.53
C ASN A 347 19.32 5.69 -5.51
N ILE A 348 18.24 5.04 -5.07
CA ILE A 348 17.59 3.97 -5.85
C ILE A 348 16.67 4.54 -6.93
N LEU A 349 16.10 5.75 -6.75
CA LEU A 349 15.20 6.43 -7.71
C LEU A 349 15.92 7.45 -8.56
#